data_6dc3f646f7ad2cb0af6ac2ade1058815
#
_entry.id   6dc3f646f7ad2cb0af6ac2ade1058815
#
_cell.length_a   1.000
_cell.length_b   1.000
_cell.length_c   1.000
_cell.angle_alpha   90.00
_cell.angle_beta   90.00
_cell.angle_gamma   90.00
#
_symmetry.space_group_name_H-M   'P 1'
#
loop_
_entity.id
_entity.type
_entity.pdbx_description
1 polymer ?
#
loop_
_entity_poly.entity_id
_entity_poly.type
_entity_poly.pdbx_seq_one_letter_code
_entity_poly.pdbx_strand_id
1 'polypeptide(L)'
;RLVGSEMCIRDRDEGFMNEVKFQIKAGISAAEAMYRAGNRYAEQLAAMEDNAYMQLRSADILDAARRVVNVLTNRPRVWLALDHPVILAAEMLMPSDLFSVPAGMILGIITSEGNKQSHAAIIARAMHIPCVVQVGQAFLNDCDGRTVVLDANNGECILDPDANTRQQAVSRICELQWESEE
;
A
#
# COMPACT_ATOMS: atom_id res chain seq x y z
N ARG A 1 -18.27 15.21 13.59
CA ARG A 1 -17.91 16.64 13.33
C ARG A 1 -16.42 16.97 13.57
N LEU A 2 -15.51 16.00 13.55
CA LEU A 2 -14.06 16.19 13.77
C LEU A 2 -13.19 15.76 12.58
N VAL A 3 -13.78 15.14 11.56
CA VAL A 3 -13.03 14.62 10.40
C VAL A 3 -12.65 15.71 9.39
N GLY A 4 -13.34 16.85 9.39
CA GLY A 4 -13.09 17.96 8.45
C GLY A 4 -11.97 18.92 8.87
N SER A 5 -11.66 19.04 10.17
CA SER A 5 -10.69 20.04 10.66
C SER A 5 -9.23 19.56 10.55
N GLU A 6 -8.98 18.28 10.71
CA GLU A 6 -7.61 17.73 10.63
C GLU A 6 -7.07 17.64 9.20
N MET A 7 -7.94 17.41 8.23
CA MET A 7 -7.56 17.40 6.81
C MET A 7 -7.23 18.82 6.31
N CYS A 8 -7.94 19.85 6.80
CA CYS A 8 -7.65 21.26 6.50
C CYS A 8 -6.32 21.77 7.10
N ILE A 9 -5.87 21.20 8.21
CA ILE A 9 -4.58 21.58 8.82
C ILE A 9 -3.41 21.05 7.99
N ARG A 10 -3.52 19.87 7.38
CA ARG A 10 -2.47 19.29 6.50
C ARG A 10 -2.30 20.05 5.19
N ASP A 11 -3.37 20.52 4.59
CA ASP A 11 -3.34 21.30 3.33
C ASP A 11 -2.74 22.70 3.51
N ARG A 12 -2.55 23.16 4.75
CA ARG A 12 -2.05 24.49 5.12
C ARG A 12 -0.79 24.45 6.00
N ASP A 13 -0.06 23.35 6.02
CA ASP A 13 1.24 23.33 6.66
C ASP A 13 2.19 24.23 5.85
N GLU A 14 2.28 25.50 6.30
CA GLU A 14 3.11 26.52 5.66
C GLU A 14 4.59 26.11 5.64
N GLY A 15 5.05 25.36 6.65
CA GLY A 15 6.42 24.86 6.72
C GLY A 15 6.74 23.90 5.61
N PHE A 16 5.90 22.89 5.42
CA PHE A 16 6.03 21.90 4.35
C PHE A 16 5.98 22.56 2.96
N MET A 17 4.97 23.39 2.74
CA MET A 17 4.80 24.05 1.44
C MET A 17 5.90 25.09 1.16
N ASN A 18 6.45 25.74 2.17
CA ASN A 18 7.57 26.67 2.00
C ASN A 18 8.86 25.92 1.64
N GLU A 19 9.10 24.76 2.22
CA GLU A 19 10.22 23.89 1.84
C GLU A 19 10.12 23.47 0.37
N VAL A 20 8.96 22.99 -0.07
CA VAL A 20 8.71 22.61 -1.47
C VAL A 20 8.95 23.80 -2.41
N LYS A 21 8.37 24.96 -2.09
CA LYS A 21 8.56 26.18 -2.88
C LYS A 21 10.00 26.66 -2.93
N PHE A 22 10.74 26.53 -1.81
CA PHE A 22 12.15 26.87 -1.76
C PHE A 22 12.97 26.00 -2.71
N GLN A 23 12.75 24.69 -2.71
CA GLN A 23 13.44 23.75 -3.59
C GLN A 23 13.10 24.01 -5.08
N ILE A 24 11.85 24.32 -5.39
CA ILE A 24 11.43 24.68 -6.76
C ILE A 24 12.14 25.96 -7.23
N LYS A 25 12.25 26.98 -6.37
CA LYS A 25 12.97 28.22 -6.67
C LYS A 25 14.47 27.98 -6.88
N ALA A 26 15.03 26.94 -6.26
CA ALA A 26 16.42 26.50 -6.46
C ALA A 26 16.62 25.68 -7.75
N GLY A 27 15.58 25.52 -8.60
CA GLY A 27 15.65 24.81 -9.87
C GLY A 27 15.33 23.33 -9.82
N ILE A 28 14.85 22.81 -8.68
CA ILE A 28 14.41 21.40 -8.56
C ILE A 28 13.01 21.28 -9.12
N SER A 29 12.70 20.18 -9.84
CA SER A 29 11.36 19.94 -10.36
C SER A 29 10.33 19.85 -9.23
N ALA A 30 9.08 20.23 -9.48
CA ALA A 30 8.03 20.21 -8.49
C ALA A 30 7.78 18.79 -7.93
N ALA A 31 7.89 17.76 -8.77
CA ALA A 31 7.73 16.36 -8.34
C ALA A 31 8.87 15.93 -7.40
N GLU A 32 10.10 16.26 -7.76
CA GLU A 32 11.27 15.93 -6.93
C GLU A 32 11.28 16.73 -5.61
N ALA A 33 10.91 18.01 -5.64
CA ALA A 33 10.80 18.84 -4.45
C ALA A 33 9.73 18.28 -3.47
N MET A 34 8.57 17.87 -4.00
CA MET A 34 7.51 17.23 -3.21
C MET A 34 7.96 15.90 -2.61
N TYR A 35 8.64 15.07 -3.39
CA TYR A 35 9.17 13.79 -2.93
C TYR A 35 10.19 13.97 -1.80
N ARG A 36 11.15 14.86 -1.96
CA ARG A 36 12.18 15.15 -0.93
C ARG A 36 11.58 15.70 0.34
N ALA A 37 10.68 16.68 0.22
CA ALA A 37 10.01 17.25 1.38
C ALA A 37 9.17 16.19 2.12
N GLY A 38 8.41 15.36 1.39
CA GLY A 38 7.62 14.27 1.96
C GLY A 38 8.46 13.28 2.77
N ASN A 39 9.57 12.80 2.20
CA ASN A 39 10.47 11.88 2.90
C ASN A 39 11.08 12.52 4.15
N ARG A 40 11.60 13.73 4.05
CA ARG A 40 12.22 14.44 5.18
C ARG A 40 11.25 14.63 6.35
N TYR A 41 10.00 15.06 6.07
CA TYR A 41 9.00 15.23 7.11
C TYR A 41 8.55 13.90 7.71
N ALA A 42 8.42 12.86 6.90
CA ALA A 42 8.10 11.52 7.38
C ALA A 42 9.20 10.95 8.28
N GLU A 43 10.48 11.11 7.91
CA GLU A 43 11.63 10.71 8.73
C GLU A 43 11.66 11.48 10.08
N GLN A 44 11.38 12.77 10.06
CA GLN A 44 11.29 13.56 11.29
C GLN A 44 10.20 13.07 12.23
N LEU A 45 9.03 12.70 11.70
CA LEU A 45 7.93 12.14 12.50
C LEU A 45 8.25 10.73 13.00
N ALA A 46 8.86 9.89 12.16
CA ALA A 46 9.26 8.54 12.54
C ALA A 46 10.32 8.52 13.64
N ALA A 47 11.20 9.54 13.69
CA ALA A 47 12.24 9.71 14.70
C ALA A 47 11.74 10.22 16.06
N MET A 48 10.45 10.53 16.21
CA MET A 48 9.87 10.97 17.49
C MET A 48 9.62 9.77 18.42
N GLU A 49 10.63 9.35 19.18
CA GLU A 49 10.60 8.14 20.02
C GLU A 49 9.47 8.13 21.07
N ASP A 50 9.08 9.28 21.58
CA ASP A 50 8.08 9.42 22.66
C ASP A 50 6.63 9.56 22.14
N ASN A 51 6.38 9.47 20.82
CA ASN A 51 5.07 9.75 20.26
C ASN A 51 4.67 8.77 19.15
N ALA A 52 4.15 7.61 19.58
CA ALA A 52 3.67 6.57 18.67
C ALA A 52 2.61 7.07 17.67
N TYR A 53 1.81 8.07 18.03
CA TYR A 53 0.82 8.68 17.15
C TYR A 53 1.50 9.45 15.99
N MET A 54 2.56 10.20 16.27
CA MET A 54 3.32 10.91 15.23
C MET A 54 4.10 9.95 14.33
N GLN A 55 4.63 8.86 14.87
CA GLN A 55 5.27 7.81 14.07
C GLN A 55 4.29 7.19 13.06
N LEU A 56 3.05 6.92 13.45
CA LEU A 56 2.01 6.45 12.53
C LEU A 56 1.67 7.47 11.44
N ARG A 57 1.75 8.77 11.74
CA ARG A 57 1.52 9.85 10.78
C ARG A 57 2.60 9.98 9.71
N SER A 58 3.79 9.42 9.91
CA SER A 58 4.85 9.44 8.90
C SER A 58 4.41 8.77 7.58
N ALA A 59 3.69 7.65 7.66
CA ALA A 59 3.14 6.95 6.51
C ALA A 59 2.09 7.79 5.76
N ASP A 60 1.25 8.54 6.47
CA ASP A 60 0.22 9.41 5.88
C ASP A 60 0.84 10.54 5.05
N ILE A 61 1.96 11.12 5.54
CA ILE A 61 2.68 12.18 4.81
C ILE A 61 3.30 11.62 3.54
N LEU A 62 3.93 10.44 3.60
CA LEU A 62 4.49 9.78 2.43
C LEU A 62 3.43 9.47 1.38
N ASP A 63 2.26 8.96 1.80
CA ASP A 63 1.14 8.69 0.89
C ASP A 63 0.65 9.97 0.21
N ALA A 64 0.44 11.03 0.97
CA ALA A 64 0.02 12.32 0.44
C ALA A 64 1.05 12.89 -0.56
N ALA A 65 2.34 12.87 -0.23
CA ALA A 65 3.40 13.34 -1.11
C ALA A 65 3.49 12.51 -2.40
N ARG A 66 3.43 11.17 -2.32
CA ARG A 66 3.43 10.28 -3.49
C ARG A 66 2.23 10.55 -4.42
N ARG A 67 1.04 10.78 -3.86
CA ARG A 67 -0.15 11.13 -4.65
C ARG A 67 0.06 12.41 -5.47
N VAL A 68 0.64 13.44 -4.87
CA VAL A 68 0.97 14.69 -5.58
C VAL A 68 2.03 14.44 -6.64
N VAL A 69 3.09 13.69 -6.33
CA VAL A 69 4.14 13.33 -7.30
C VAL A 69 3.55 12.58 -8.50
N ASN A 70 2.65 11.62 -8.28
CA ASN A 70 2.00 10.87 -9.35
C ASN A 70 1.18 11.78 -10.27
N VAL A 71 0.45 12.75 -9.70
CA VAL A 71 -0.28 13.76 -10.48
C VAL A 71 0.68 14.64 -11.29
N LEU A 72 1.75 15.14 -10.66
CA LEU A 72 2.74 16.03 -11.31
C LEU A 72 3.53 15.33 -12.42
N THR A 73 3.78 14.02 -12.29
CA THR A 73 4.52 13.23 -13.28
C THR A 73 3.63 12.60 -14.33
N ASN A 74 2.31 12.83 -14.24
CA ASN A 74 1.30 12.22 -15.12
C ASN A 74 1.51 10.70 -15.28
N ARG A 75 1.96 10.04 -14.20
CA ARG A 75 2.08 8.58 -14.18
C ARG A 75 0.70 7.97 -14.11
N PRO A 76 0.29 7.17 -15.11
CA PRO A 76 -0.97 6.46 -15.03
C PRO A 76 -0.95 5.60 -13.77
N ARG A 77 -2.07 5.56 -13.05
CA ARG A 77 -2.24 4.58 -11.98
C ARG A 77 -2.16 3.20 -12.63
N VAL A 78 -1.22 2.39 -12.21
CA VAL A 78 -0.98 1.03 -12.76
C VAL A 78 -2.26 0.20 -12.77
N TRP A 79 -3.16 0.47 -11.84
CA TRP A 79 -4.45 -0.20 -11.64
C TRP A 79 -5.47 -0.01 -12.77
N LEU A 80 -5.34 1.05 -13.58
CA LEU A 80 -6.23 1.27 -14.73
C LEU A 80 -5.96 0.31 -15.89
N ALA A 81 -4.88 -0.46 -15.83
CA ALA A 81 -4.49 -1.44 -16.84
C ALA A 81 -4.82 -2.90 -16.44
N LEU A 82 -5.46 -3.13 -15.28
CA LEU A 82 -5.88 -4.48 -14.88
C LEU A 82 -7.10 -4.89 -15.70
N ASP A 83 -6.96 -5.94 -16.48
CA ASP A 83 -8.02 -6.54 -17.29
C ASP A 83 -8.63 -7.82 -16.65
N HIS A 84 -8.01 -8.32 -15.60
CA HIS A 84 -8.46 -9.48 -14.83
C HIS A 84 -8.08 -9.36 -13.35
N PRO A 85 -8.75 -10.11 -12.45
CA PRO A 85 -8.40 -10.13 -11.03
C PRO A 85 -7.01 -10.70 -10.77
N VAL A 86 -6.25 -10.06 -9.87
CA VAL A 86 -4.85 -10.42 -9.58
C VAL A 86 -4.55 -10.47 -8.09
N ILE A 87 -3.47 -11.14 -7.72
CA ILE A 87 -2.81 -10.97 -6.43
C ILE A 87 -1.80 -9.82 -6.58
N LEU A 88 -1.94 -8.80 -5.75
CA LEU A 88 -1.10 -7.62 -5.78
C LEU A 88 0.15 -7.85 -4.96
N ALA A 89 1.32 -7.75 -5.57
CA ALA A 89 2.60 -7.87 -4.91
C ALA A 89 3.35 -6.52 -4.92
N ALA A 90 3.82 -6.06 -3.76
CA ALA A 90 4.53 -4.79 -3.63
C ALA A 90 5.49 -4.81 -2.43
N GLU A 91 6.50 -3.94 -2.46
CA GLU A 91 7.38 -3.74 -1.31
C GLU A 91 6.59 -3.23 -0.11
N MET A 92 5.82 -2.17 -0.32
CA MET A 92 4.90 -1.58 0.64
C MET A 92 3.67 -1.04 -0.10
N LEU A 93 2.49 -1.19 0.49
CA LEU A 93 1.24 -0.64 -0.05
C LEU A 93 0.74 0.51 0.82
N MET A 94 0.33 1.56 0.15
CA MET A 94 -0.31 2.71 0.79
C MET A 94 -1.84 2.58 0.70
N PRO A 95 -2.58 3.18 1.65
CA PRO A 95 -4.04 3.18 1.61
C PRO A 95 -4.63 3.63 0.27
N SER A 96 -4.05 4.67 -0.34
CA SER A 96 -4.49 5.19 -1.63
C SER A 96 -4.36 4.20 -2.78
N ASP A 97 -3.41 3.27 -2.70
CA ASP A 97 -3.21 2.24 -3.71
C ASP A 97 -4.39 1.28 -3.74
N LEU A 98 -4.86 0.85 -2.58
CA LEU A 98 -5.98 -0.09 -2.45
C LEU A 98 -7.33 0.53 -2.83
N PHE A 99 -7.60 1.75 -2.37
CA PHE A 99 -8.85 2.45 -2.69
C PHE A 99 -8.99 2.87 -4.17
N SER A 100 -7.88 2.81 -4.92
CA SER A 100 -7.88 3.20 -6.34
C SER A 100 -8.27 2.05 -7.27
N VAL A 101 -8.30 0.81 -6.77
CA VAL A 101 -8.58 -0.39 -7.56
C VAL A 101 -10.07 -0.71 -7.52
N PRO A 102 -10.69 -1.07 -8.65
CA PRO A 102 -12.07 -1.51 -8.66
C PRO A 102 -12.30 -2.72 -7.74
N ALA A 103 -13.45 -2.76 -7.10
CA ALA A 103 -13.82 -3.89 -6.24
C ALA A 103 -13.75 -5.22 -7.00
N GLY A 104 -13.19 -6.25 -6.37
CA GLY A 104 -13.05 -7.59 -6.95
C GLY A 104 -11.84 -7.77 -7.86
N MET A 105 -11.06 -6.74 -8.16
CA MET A 105 -9.84 -6.86 -8.98
C MET A 105 -8.61 -7.29 -8.17
N ILE A 106 -8.65 -7.19 -6.84
CA ILE A 106 -7.60 -7.69 -5.95
C ILE A 106 -8.09 -8.94 -5.25
N LEU A 107 -7.50 -10.09 -5.59
CA LEU A 107 -7.79 -11.39 -4.96
C LEU A 107 -6.96 -11.61 -3.69
N GLY A 108 -5.84 -10.94 -3.56
CA GLY A 108 -4.94 -11.05 -2.42
C GLY A 108 -3.82 -10.02 -2.47
N ILE A 109 -3.14 -9.82 -1.36
CA ILE A 109 -2.06 -8.86 -1.21
C ILE A 109 -0.83 -9.55 -0.62
N ILE A 110 0.32 -9.28 -1.21
CA ILE A 110 1.63 -9.74 -0.74
C ILE A 110 2.54 -8.52 -0.59
N THR A 111 3.19 -8.37 0.58
CA THR A 111 4.20 -7.31 0.74
C THR A 111 5.51 -7.88 1.26
N SER A 112 6.65 -7.36 0.74
CA SER A 112 7.97 -7.73 1.26
C SER A 112 8.27 -7.08 2.60
N GLU A 113 7.67 -5.93 2.87
CA GLU A 113 7.79 -5.18 4.12
C GLU A 113 6.43 -5.01 4.82
N GLY A 114 6.47 -4.40 6.00
CA GLY A 114 5.29 -4.12 6.82
C GLY A 114 5.11 -5.13 7.94
N ASN A 115 3.97 -5.02 8.62
CA ASN A 115 3.56 -5.92 9.69
C ASN A 115 2.04 -6.05 9.72
N LYS A 116 1.50 -6.90 10.59
CA LYS A 116 0.05 -7.13 10.74
C LYS A 116 -0.74 -5.88 11.17
N GLN A 117 -0.06 -4.83 11.62
CA GLN A 117 -0.63 -3.55 12.07
C GLN A 117 -0.38 -2.42 11.05
N SER A 118 0.27 -2.70 9.92
CA SER A 118 0.44 -1.72 8.85
C SER A 118 -0.91 -1.28 8.28
N HIS A 119 -1.00 -0.05 7.79
CA HIS A 119 -2.22 0.49 7.19
C HIS A 119 -2.77 -0.40 6.08
N ALA A 120 -1.90 -0.94 5.22
CA ALA A 120 -2.29 -1.86 4.16
C ALA A 120 -2.93 -3.14 4.70
N ALA A 121 -2.35 -3.75 5.74
CA ALA A 121 -2.88 -4.96 6.36
C ALA A 121 -4.24 -4.72 7.05
N ILE A 122 -4.40 -3.55 7.69
CA ILE A 122 -5.68 -3.16 8.34
C ILE A 122 -6.77 -2.96 7.28
N ILE A 123 -6.46 -2.24 6.19
CA ILE A 123 -7.43 -1.98 5.11
C ILE A 123 -7.76 -3.28 4.38
N ALA A 124 -6.77 -4.11 4.04
CA ALA A 124 -6.99 -5.42 3.42
C ALA A 124 -7.96 -6.27 4.24
N ARG A 125 -7.76 -6.32 5.57
CA ARG A 125 -8.67 -7.01 6.48
C ARG A 125 -10.08 -6.43 6.48
N ALA A 126 -10.21 -5.10 6.51
CA ALA A 126 -11.50 -4.43 6.44
C ALA A 126 -12.23 -4.65 5.11
N MET A 127 -11.49 -4.88 4.03
CA MET A 127 -12.00 -5.22 2.69
C MET A 127 -12.16 -6.73 2.46
N HIS A 128 -11.87 -7.57 3.46
CA HIS A 128 -11.86 -9.04 3.38
C HIS A 128 -10.92 -9.59 2.29
N ILE A 129 -9.83 -8.89 2.03
CA ILE A 129 -8.80 -9.30 1.09
C ILE A 129 -7.69 -10.04 1.85
N PRO A 130 -7.38 -11.32 1.51
CA PRO A 130 -6.28 -12.04 2.13
C PRO A 130 -4.95 -11.30 1.92
N CYS A 131 -4.16 -11.17 3.00
CA CYS A 131 -2.92 -10.39 2.97
C CYS A 131 -1.81 -11.14 3.72
N VAL A 132 -0.67 -11.34 3.04
CA VAL A 132 0.56 -11.86 3.64
C VAL A 132 1.64 -10.78 3.56
N VAL A 133 2.29 -10.52 4.70
CA VAL A 133 3.33 -9.49 4.84
C VAL A 133 4.68 -10.13 5.17
N GLN A 134 5.77 -9.41 4.91
CA GLN A 134 7.14 -9.86 5.22
C GLN A 134 7.59 -11.11 4.46
N VAL A 135 7.15 -11.27 3.21
CA VAL A 135 7.59 -12.40 2.37
C VAL A 135 9.06 -12.29 1.92
N GLY A 136 9.68 -11.13 2.11
CA GLY A 136 11.05 -10.85 1.70
C GLY A 136 11.16 -10.40 0.23
N GLN A 137 12.23 -9.67 -0.07
CA GLN A 137 12.46 -9.06 -1.38
C GLN A 137 12.72 -10.10 -2.48
N ALA A 138 13.35 -11.24 -2.14
CA ALA A 138 13.61 -12.30 -3.11
C ALA A 138 12.31 -12.87 -3.70
N PHE A 139 11.32 -13.15 -2.84
CA PHE A 139 10.01 -13.61 -3.28
C PHE A 139 9.32 -12.58 -4.18
N LEU A 140 9.37 -11.31 -3.80
CA LEU A 140 8.74 -10.23 -4.55
C LEU A 140 9.33 -10.09 -5.96
N ASN A 141 10.65 -10.23 -6.10
CA ASN A 141 11.32 -10.15 -7.39
C ASN A 141 10.95 -11.31 -8.34
N ASP A 142 10.63 -12.47 -7.76
CA ASP A 142 10.33 -13.68 -8.53
C ASP A 142 8.84 -13.89 -8.85
N CYS A 143 7.92 -13.16 -8.18
CA CYS A 143 6.48 -13.44 -8.28
C CYS A 143 5.77 -12.75 -9.45
N ASP A 144 6.39 -11.78 -10.12
CA ASP A 144 5.74 -11.00 -11.17
C ASP A 144 5.33 -11.86 -12.37
N GLY A 145 4.06 -11.77 -12.77
CA GLY A 145 3.47 -12.55 -13.85
C GLY A 145 3.31 -14.05 -13.59
N ARG A 146 3.59 -14.53 -12.37
CA ARG A 146 3.50 -15.96 -12.01
C ARG A 146 2.22 -16.28 -11.26
N THR A 147 1.87 -17.56 -11.23
CA THR A 147 0.75 -18.06 -10.44
C THR A 147 1.18 -18.24 -8.98
N VAL A 148 0.36 -17.72 -8.06
CA VAL A 148 0.61 -17.80 -6.62
C VAL A 148 -0.60 -18.40 -5.91
N VAL A 149 -0.38 -19.31 -4.97
CA VAL A 149 -1.34 -19.67 -3.93
C VAL A 149 -0.97 -18.87 -2.68
N LEU A 150 -1.96 -18.16 -2.14
CA LEU A 150 -1.79 -17.31 -0.96
C LEU A 150 -2.70 -17.83 0.15
N ASP A 151 -2.11 -18.24 1.27
CA ASP A 151 -2.83 -18.60 2.50
C ASP A 151 -2.54 -17.57 3.60
N ALA A 152 -3.44 -16.63 3.76
CA ALA A 152 -3.30 -15.57 4.76
C ALA A 152 -3.49 -16.06 6.20
N ASN A 153 -4.12 -17.21 6.43
CA ASN A 153 -4.31 -17.78 7.76
C ASN A 153 -3.01 -18.35 8.30
N ASN A 154 -2.27 -19.07 7.45
CA ASN A 154 -0.97 -19.66 7.78
C ASN A 154 0.21 -18.73 7.46
N GLY A 155 0.00 -17.66 6.70
CA GLY A 155 1.05 -16.74 6.25
C GLY A 155 1.94 -17.36 5.18
N GLU A 156 1.39 -18.22 4.33
CA GLU A 156 2.12 -18.95 3.30
C GLU A 156 1.82 -18.41 1.90
N CYS A 157 2.89 -18.35 1.08
CA CYS A 157 2.81 -18.01 -0.34
C CYS A 157 3.59 -19.05 -1.14
N ILE A 158 2.94 -19.72 -2.09
CA ILE A 158 3.54 -20.76 -2.92
C ILE A 158 3.55 -20.28 -4.37
N LEU A 159 4.76 -20.12 -4.93
CA LEU A 159 4.98 -19.77 -6.34
C LEU A 159 4.85 -21.01 -7.21
N ASP A 160 4.18 -20.86 -8.38
CA ASP A 160 3.96 -21.90 -9.37
C ASP A 160 3.54 -23.23 -8.75
N PRO A 161 2.43 -23.24 -7.99
CA PRO A 161 1.96 -24.45 -7.32
C PRO A 161 1.71 -25.57 -8.32
N ASP A 162 2.01 -26.81 -7.93
CA ASP A 162 1.67 -27.98 -8.73
C ASP A 162 0.15 -28.16 -8.83
N ALA A 163 -0.29 -29.07 -9.69
CA ALA A 163 -1.72 -29.30 -9.96
C ALA A 163 -2.49 -29.71 -8.69
N ASN A 164 -1.87 -30.50 -7.82
CA ASN A 164 -2.47 -30.97 -6.57
C ASN A 164 -2.65 -29.83 -5.56
N THR A 165 -1.58 -29.04 -5.33
CA THR A 165 -1.63 -27.86 -4.44
C THR A 165 -2.66 -26.85 -4.92
N ARG A 166 -2.73 -26.61 -6.24
CA ARG A 166 -3.72 -25.71 -6.83
C ARG A 166 -5.14 -26.21 -6.60
N GLN A 167 -5.38 -27.50 -6.80
CA GLN A 167 -6.69 -28.10 -6.58
C GLN A 167 -7.13 -28.02 -5.11
N GLN A 168 -6.22 -28.30 -4.18
CA GLN A 168 -6.46 -28.16 -2.75
C GLN A 168 -6.82 -26.72 -2.35
N ALA A 169 -6.09 -25.74 -2.90
CA ALA A 169 -6.36 -24.33 -2.66
C ALA A 169 -7.76 -23.92 -3.16
N VAL A 170 -8.15 -24.35 -4.37
CA VAL A 170 -9.49 -24.09 -4.93
C VAL A 170 -10.57 -24.70 -4.05
N SER A 171 -10.43 -25.96 -3.61
CA SER A 171 -11.40 -26.62 -2.74
C SER A 171 -11.57 -25.85 -1.42
N ARG A 172 -10.47 -25.40 -0.83
CA ARG A 172 -10.50 -24.63 0.42
C ARG A 172 -11.16 -23.27 0.27
N ILE A 173 -10.95 -22.59 -0.85
CA ILE A 173 -11.63 -21.32 -1.16
C ILE A 173 -13.16 -21.55 -1.24
N CYS A 174 -13.60 -22.61 -1.89
CA CYS A 174 -15.02 -22.95 -1.97
C CYS A 174 -15.61 -23.22 -0.57
N GLU A 175 -14.92 -23.96 0.29
CA GLU A 175 -15.35 -24.22 1.66
C GLU A 175 -15.53 -22.92 2.47
N LEU A 176 -14.54 -22.02 2.43
CA LEU A 176 -14.58 -20.74 3.14
C LEU A 176 -15.69 -19.81 2.65
N GLN A 177 -16.04 -19.85 1.36
CA GLN A 177 -17.14 -19.06 0.81
C GLN A 177 -18.49 -19.57 1.32
N TRP A 178 -18.69 -20.88 1.44
CA TRP A 178 -19.90 -21.46 2.01
C TRP A 178 -20.12 -21.10 3.48
N GLU A 179 -19.04 -21.10 4.29
CA GLU A 179 -19.10 -20.70 5.71
C GLU A 179 -19.41 -19.21 5.93
N SER A 180 -19.18 -18.36 4.93
CA SER A 180 -19.44 -16.92 5.02
C SER A 180 -20.86 -16.51 4.63
N GLU A 181 -21.65 -17.42 4.05
CA GLU A 181 -23.04 -17.20 3.62
C GLU A 181 -24.08 -17.71 4.64
N GLU A 182 -23.66 -18.39 5.70
CA GLU A 182 -24.51 -18.77 6.83
C GLU A 182 -24.45 -17.73 7.98
#